data_9bc38ce3639d0d319bd0f14417cdd8a2
#
_entry.id   9bc38ce3639d0d319bd0f14417cdd8a2
#
_cell.length_a   1.000
_cell.length_b   1.000
_cell.length_c   1.000
_cell.angle_alpha   90.00
_cell.angle_beta   90.00
_cell.angle_gamma   90.00
#
_symmetry.space_group_name_H-M   'P 1'
#
loop_
_entity.id
_entity.type
_entity.pdbx_description
1 polymer ?
#
loop_
_entity_poly.entity_id
_entity_poly.type
_entity_poly.pdbx_seq_one_letter_code
_entity_poly.pdbx_strand_id
1 'polypeptide(L)'
;QQKLKDQLDFSNEQCHALRSELDHLKKERQLDPLTGLYNRLAMQEHLDLWLTENPGRRIAAIAVNLDHFSQFNQDYGFGVGDVILSKVARKIASYVQESGLPVRCGGEEFLILLPDVDLRTAGEIAEQVRRGVEKLRFVSSKSKKTLPKITISLGVSIYNTAENWHQFLSRSARVLQEAKHRGRNQ
;
A
#
# COMPACT_ATOMS: atom_id res chain seq x y z
N GLN A 1 33.03 40.81 12.40
CA GLN A 1 31.68 40.39 12.74
C GLN A 1 30.81 40.08 11.52
N GLN A 2 30.86 40.94 10.45
CA GLN A 2 30.06 40.72 9.23
C GLN A 2 30.46 39.43 8.50
N LYS A 3 31.74 39.16 8.32
CA LYS A 3 32.23 37.94 7.65
C LYS A 3 31.80 36.63 8.35
N LEU A 4 31.71 36.65 9.66
CA LEU A 4 31.25 35.48 10.45
C LEU A 4 29.75 35.25 10.30
N LYS A 5 28.97 36.31 10.20
CA LYS A 5 27.55 36.28 9.91
C LYS A 5 27.26 35.72 8.55
N ASP A 6 27.98 36.23 7.52
CA ASP A 6 27.83 35.77 6.14
C ASP A 6 28.19 34.27 6.01
N GLN A 7 29.22 33.79 6.72
CA GLN A 7 29.56 32.37 6.77
C GLN A 7 28.49 31.51 7.49
N LEU A 8 27.89 32.03 8.53
CA LEU A 8 26.80 31.34 9.23
C LEU A 8 25.56 31.23 8.35
N ASP A 9 25.18 32.30 7.70
CA ASP A 9 24.02 32.34 6.82
C ASP A 9 24.21 31.36 5.64
N PHE A 10 25.39 31.37 5.01
CA PHE A 10 25.74 30.41 3.95
C PHE A 10 25.69 28.95 4.42
N SER A 11 26.22 28.65 5.61
CA SER A 11 26.17 27.31 6.19
C SER A 11 24.75 26.87 6.49
N ASN A 12 23.90 27.77 6.98
CA ASN A 12 22.48 27.50 7.23
C ASN A 12 21.73 27.22 5.93
N GLU A 13 21.97 27.98 4.87
CA GLU A 13 21.37 27.73 3.55
C GLU A 13 21.77 26.36 2.99
N GLN A 14 23.05 26.00 3.09
CA GLN A 14 23.52 24.67 2.71
C GLN A 14 22.86 23.55 3.52
N CYS A 15 22.74 23.72 4.83
CA CYS A 15 22.04 22.76 5.70
C CYS A 15 20.58 22.59 5.31
N HIS A 16 19.89 23.68 4.98
CA HIS A 16 18.49 23.62 4.52
C HIS A 16 18.37 22.90 3.17
N ALA A 17 19.26 23.20 2.21
CA ALA A 17 19.26 22.55 0.90
C ALA A 17 19.52 21.04 1.02
N LEU A 18 20.52 20.63 1.81
CA LEU A 18 20.84 19.22 2.06
C LEU A 18 19.72 18.48 2.77
N ARG A 19 19.04 19.11 3.74
CA ARG A 19 17.87 18.51 4.40
C ARG A 19 16.72 18.30 3.43
N SER A 20 16.45 19.29 2.57
CA SER A 20 15.39 19.18 1.55
C SER A 20 15.69 18.06 0.57
N GLU A 21 16.94 17.93 0.12
CA GLU A 21 17.38 16.85 -0.77
C GLU A 21 17.27 15.47 -0.09
N LEU A 22 17.67 15.37 1.18
CA LEU A 22 17.55 14.16 1.98
C LEU A 22 16.07 13.73 2.14
N ASP A 23 15.18 14.69 2.39
CA ASP A 23 13.74 14.41 2.51
C ASP A 23 13.13 13.98 1.18
N HIS A 24 13.59 14.55 0.07
CA HIS A 24 13.17 14.13 -1.27
C HIS A 24 13.62 12.70 -1.56
N LEU A 25 14.88 12.38 -1.35
CA LEU A 25 15.44 11.04 -1.53
C LEU A 25 14.76 10.00 -0.63
N LYS A 26 14.45 10.37 0.63
CA LYS A 26 13.68 9.50 1.53
C LYS A 26 12.29 9.20 0.99
N LYS A 27 11.58 10.22 0.50
CA LYS A 27 10.25 10.05 -0.10
C LYS A 27 10.29 9.15 -1.33
N GLU A 28 11.24 9.37 -2.24
CA GLU A 28 11.42 8.50 -3.40
C GLU A 28 11.71 7.05 -3.01
N ARG A 29 12.54 6.85 -1.97
CA ARG A 29 12.86 5.51 -1.45
C ARG A 29 11.68 4.81 -0.78
N GLN A 30 10.66 5.55 -0.34
CA GLN A 30 9.48 5.02 0.36
C GLN A 30 8.33 4.63 -0.56
N LEU A 31 8.38 5.02 -1.84
CA LEU A 31 7.30 4.77 -2.78
C LEU A 31 7.62 3.67 -3.78
N ASP A 32 6.59 2.91 -4.14
CA ASP A 32 6.66 1.96 -5.25
C ASP A 32 6.60 2.73 -6.58
N PRO A 33 7.59 2.58 -7.48
CA PRO A 33 7.67 3.39 -8.69
C PRO A 33 6.54 3.13 -9.69
N LEU A 34 5.95 1.93 -9.70
CA LEU A 34 4.86 1.59 -10.61
C LEU A 34 3.52 2.16 -10.16
N THR A 35 3.22 2.05 -8.88
CA THR A 35 1.89 2.38 -8.35
C THR A 35 1.82 3.70 -7.58
N GLY A 36 2.95 4.23 -7.15
CA GLY A 36 3.04 5.42 -6.29
C GLY A 36 2.56 5.18 -4.85
N LEU A 37 2.20 3.95 -4.49
CA LEU A 37 1.88 3.59 -3.12
C LEU A 37 3.18 3.45 -2.29
N TYR A 38 3.04 3.41 -0.98
CA TYR A 38 4.17 3.09 -0.12
C TYR A 38 4.72 1.69 -0.42
N ASN A 39 6.01 1.53 -0.26
CA ASN A 39 6.68 0.23 -0.40
C ASN A 39 6.81 -0.47 0.96
N ARG A 40 7.39 -1.67 0.96
CA ARG A 40 7.59 -2.48 2.17
C ARG A 40 8.50 -1.79 3.20
N LEU A 41 9.49 -1.03 2.76
CA LEU A 41 10.37 -0.28 3.66
C LEU A 41 9.60 0.79 4.42
N ALA A 42 8.81 1.59 3.72
CA ALA A 42 7.96 2.61 4.35
C ALA A 42 6.96 2.00 5.33
N MET A 43 6.38 0.85 4.99
CA MET A 43 5.51 0.08 5.88
C MET A 43 6.21 -0.27 7.20
N GLN A 44 7.42 -0.80 7.13
CA GLN A 44 8.20 -1.15 8.32
C GLN A 44 8.49 0.07 9.20
N GLU A 45 8.95 1.15 8.59
CA GLU A 45 9.26 2.41 9.29
C GLU A 45 8.02 2.99 9.99
N HIS A 46 6.86 2.98 9.34
CA HIS A 46 5.60 3.46 9.94
C HIS A 46 5.10 2.56 11.06
N LEU A 47 5.17 1.25 10.92
CA LEU A 47 4.77 0.31 11.97
C LEU A 47 5.66 0.45 13.20
N ASP A 48 6.97 0.53 13.01
CA ASP A 48 7.93 0.73 14.11
C ASP A 48 7.66 2.04 14.84
N LEU A 49 7.38 3.13 14.10
CA LEU A 49 7.05 4.42 14.70
C LEU A 49 5.72 4.35 15.48
N TRP A 50 4.66 3.83 14.89
CA TRP A 50 3.35 3.75 15.54
C TRP A 50 3.38 2.93 16.84
N LEU A 51 4.10 1.81 16.83
CA LEU A 51 4.19 0.92 18.00
C LEU A 51 5.20 1.41 19.04
N THR A 52 6.18 2.22 18.64
CA THR A 52 7.08 2.90 19.58
C THR A 52 6.36 4.03 20.30
N GLU A 53 5.58 4.82 19.58
CA GLU A 53 4.79 5.92 20.16
C GLU A 53 3.66 5.40 21.09
N ASN A 54 3.00 4.33 20.68
CA ASN A 54 1.93 3.70 21.46
C ASN A 54 1.93 2.18 21.27
N PRO A 55 2.58 1.41 22.15
CA PRO A 55 2.65 -0.05 22.06
C PRO A 55 1.29 -0.76 22.09
N GLY A 56 0.29 -0.13 22.71
CA GLY A 56 -1.09 -0.64 22.77
C GLY A 56 -2.00 -0.16 21.63
N ARG A 57 -1.44 0.48 20.61
CA ARG A 57 -2.24 1.06 19.52
C ARG A 57 -2.97 -0.02 18.75
N ARG A 58 -4.25 0.21 18.50
CA ARG A 58 -5.04 -0.64 17.60
C ARG A 58 -4.64 -0.36 16.15
N ILE A 59 -4.28 -1.40 15.42
CA ILE A 59 -3.95 -1.32 14.00
C ILE A 59 -4.70 -2.44 13.28
N ALA A 60 -5.48 -2.09 12.27
CA ALA A 60 -6.08 -3.04 11.36
C ALA A 60 -5.19 -3.22 10.12
N ALA A 61 -5.12 -4.43 9.60
CA ALA A 61 -4.49 -4.75 8.33
C ALA A 61 -5.49 -5.40 7.38
N ILE A 62 -5.52 -4.93 6.14
CA ILE A 62 -6.25 -5.54 5.05
C ILE A 62 -5.20 -6.02 4.04
N ALA A 63 -4.99 -7.33 3.99
CA ALA A 63 -4.13 -7.94 2.97
C ALA A 63 -4.94 -8.12 1.69
N VAL A 64 -4.38 -7.73 0.56
CA VAL A 64 -5.06 -7.72 -0.75
C VAL A 64 -4.19 -8.41 -1.80
N ASN A 65 -4.80 -9.23 -2.62
CA ASN A 65 -4.13 -9.86 -3.75
C ASN A 65 -5.07 -9.92 -4.96
N LEU A 66 -4.54 -9.61 -6.15
CA LEU A 66 -5.30 -9.73 -7.39
C LEU A 66 -5.53 -11.20 -7.73
N ASP A 67 -6.78 -11.53 -8.06
CA ASP A 67 -7.16 -12.88 -8.45
C ASP A 67 -6.72 -13.17 -9.89
N HIS A 68 -6.11 -14.33 -10.11
CA HIS A 68 -5.69 -14.83 -11.43
C HIS A 68 -4.76 -13.88 -12.22
N PHE A 69 -3.98 -13.06 -11.51
CA PHE A 69 -3.15 -12.05 -12.18
C PHE A 69 -2.01 -12.66 -13.00
N SER A 70 -1.40 -13.76 -12.54
CA SER A 70 -0.37 -14.47 -13.31
C SER A 70 -0.90 -14.96 -14.65
N GLN A 71 -2.11 -15.53 -14.66
CA GLN A 71 -2.78 -15.96 -15.91
C GLN A 71 -3.07 -14.77 -16.81
N PHE A 72 -3.52 -13.67 -16.24
CA PHE A 72 -3.75 -12.43 -16.97
C PHE A 72 -2.49 -11.92 -17.67
N ASN A 73 -1.34 -11.92 -16.98
CA ASN A 73 -0.06 -11.53 -17.58
C ASN A 73 0.39 -12.47 -18.70
N GLN A 74 0.14 -13.77 -18.57
CA GLN A 74 0.43 -14.74 -19.63
C GLN A 74 -0.42 -14.48 -20.88
N ASP A 75 -1.68 -14.12 -20.71
CA ASP A 75 -2.62 -13.92 -21.81
C ASP A 75 -2.46 -12.55 -22.49
N TYR A 76 -2.12 -11.50 -21.74
CA TYR A 76 -2.12 -10.10 -22.22
C TYR A 76 -0.78 -9.38 -22.13
N GLY A 77 0.20 -9.98 -21.47
CA GLY A 77 1.53 -9.42 -21.28
C GLY A 77 1.69 -8.52 -20.07
N PHE A 78 2.93 -8.38 -19.62
CA PHE A 78 3.28 -7.61 -18.42
C PHE A 78 2.97 -6.12 -18.54
N GLY A 79 3.11 -5.52 -19.71
CA GLY A 79 2.80 -4.11 -19.91
C GLY A 79 1.33 -3.78 -19.64
N VAL A 80 0.41 -4.65 -20.03
CA VAL A 80 -1.02 -4.52 -19.72
C VAL A 80 -1.27 -4.77 -18.25
N GLY A 81 -0.59 -5.77 -17.67
CA GLY A 81 -0.63 -6.06 -16.23
C GLY A 81 -0.19 -4.87 -15.39
N ASP A 82 0.86 -4.16 -15.78
CA ASP A 82 1.36 -2.97 -15.08
C ASP A 82 0.32 -1.83 -15.08
N VAL A 83 -0.37 -1.62 -16.19
CA VAL A 83 -1.47 -0.64 -16.27
C VAL A 83 -2.61 -1.02 -15.32
N ILE A 84 -2.96 -2.30 -15.24
CA ILE A 84 -3.98 -2.80 -14.32
C ILE A 84 -3.54 -2.60 -12.87
N LEU A 85 -2.32 -2.98 -12.51
CA LEU A 85 -1.77 -2.77 -11.17
C LEU A 85 -1.84 -1.31 -10.75
N SER A 86 -1.45 -0.39 -11.63
CA SER A 86 -1.50 1.05 -11.35
C SER A 86 -2.93 1.56 -11.14
N LYS A 87 -3.90 1.09 -11.92
CA LYS A 87 -5.30 1.48 -11.77
C LYS A 87 -5.94 0.89 -10.52
N VAL A 88 -5.65 -0.37 -10.21
CA VAL A 88 -6.11 -1.03 -8.97
C VAL A 88 -5.52 -0.33 -7.75
N ALA A 89 -4.23 -0.02 -7.77
CA ALA A 89 -3.56 0.70 -6.69
C ALA A 89 -4.21 2.07 -6.43
N ARG A 90 -4.50 2.82 -7.48
CA ARG A 90 -5.20 4.11 -7.38
C ARG A 90 -6.59 3.95 -6.79
N LYS A 91 -7.30 2.89 -7.17
CA LYS A 91 -8.62 2.59 -6.62
C LYS A 91 -8.55 2.23 -5.14
N ILE A 92 -7.60 1.39 -4.74
CA ILE A 92 -7.33 1.06 -3.33
C ILE A 92 -7.06 2.34 -2.53
N ALA A 93 -6.13 3.17 -2.99
CA ALA A 93 -5.78 4.42 -2.32
C ALA A 93 -6.96 5.37 -2.13
N SER A 94 -7.91 5.37 -3.07
CA SER A 94 -9.10 6.24 -3.00
C SER A 94 -10.05 5.93 -1.84
N TYR A 95 -9.97 4.73 -1.25
CA TYR A 95 -10.75 4.32 -0.08
C TYR A 95 -9.98 4.44 1.24
N VAL A 96 -8.69 4.78 1.19
CA VAL A 96 -7.83 4.90 2.38
C VAL A 96 -7.79 6.36 2.81
N GLN A 97 -8.14 6.61 4.09
CA GLN A 97 -8.04 7.95 4.68
C GLN A 97 -6.57 8.38 4.86
N GLU A 98 -6.34 9.67 5.08
CA GLU A 98 -4.97 10.23 5.24
C GLU A 98 -4.14 9.56 6.34
N SER A 99 -4.78 9.08 7.41
CA SER A 99 -4.13 8.35 8.50
C SER A 99 -3.76 6.92 8.14
N GLY A 100 -4.33 6.38 7.07
CA GLY A 100 -4.08 5.02 6.59
C GLY A 100 -2.85 4.94 5.69
N LEU A 101 -2.31 3.73 5.57
CA LEU A 101 -1.12 3.46 4.79
C LEU A 101 -1.41 2.41 3.72
N PRO A 102 -1.65 2.82 2.46
CA PRO A 102 -1.77 1.89 1.35
C PRO A 102 -0.36 1.50 0.86
N VAL A 103 -0.07 0.20 0.88
CA VAL A 103 1.26 -0.36 0.58
C VAL A 103 1.18 -1.33 -0.59
N ARG A 104 2.14 -1.27 -1.49
CA ARG A 104 2.42 -2.37 -2.41
C ARG A 104 3.55 -3.22 -1.87
N CYS A 105 3.25 -4.49 -1.57
CA CYS A 105 4.25 -5.42 -1.00
C CYS A 105 5.17 -6.02 -2.07
N GLY A 106 4.71 -6.12 -3.31
CA GLY A 106 5.39 -6.69 -4.47
C GLY A 106 4.41 -7.46 -5.37
N GLY A 107 4.78 -7.68 -6.63
CA GLY A 107 3.91 -8.39 -7.57
C GLY A 107 2.50 -7.83 -7.62
N GLU A 108 1.53 -8.67 -7.31
CA GLU A 108 0.10 -8.36 -7.23
C GLU A 108 -0.43 -8.25 -5.81
N GLU A 109 0.45 -8.07 -4.82
CA GLU A 109 0.11 -8.04 -3.39
C GLU A 109 0.13 -6.62 -2.85
N PHE A 110 -0.94 -6.26 -2.16
CA PHE A 110 -1.11 -4.98 -1.47
C PHE A 110 -1.46 -5.20 0.00
N LEU A 111 -1.20 -4.19 0.80
CA LEU A 111 -1.55 -4.16 2.21
C LEU A 111 -2.09 -2.76 2.54
N ILE A 112 -3.17 -2.71 3.28
CA ILE A 112 -3.71 -1.46 3.82
C ILE A 112 -3.59 -1.53 5.33
N LEU A 113 -2.84 -0.60 5.92
CA LEU A 113 -2.73 -0.46 7.37
C LEU A 113 -3.57 0.72 7.84
N LEU A 114 -4.40 0.48 8.83
CA LEU A 114 -5.37 1.44 9.35
C LEU A 114 -5.16 1.60 10.86
N PRO A 115 -4.48 2.67 11.31
CA PRO A 115 -4.34 2.93 12.74
C PRO A 115 -5.68 3.38 13.33
N ASP A 116 -5.94 2.96 14.57
CA ASP A 116 -7.11 3.33 15.37
C ASP A 116 -8.46 2.90 14.76
N VAL A 117 -8.46 1.84 13.95
CA VAL A 117 -9.64 1.27 13.29
C VAL A 117 -9.94 -0.11 13.88
N ASP A 118 -11.22 -0.39 14.16
CA ASP A 118 -11.68 -1.68 14.63
C ASP A 118 -11.91 -2.69 13.48
N LEU A 119 -12.11 -3.94 13.82
CA LEU A 119 -12.30 -5.03 12.85
C LEU A 119 -13.52 -4.80 11.94
N ARG A 120 -14.61 -4.29 12.50
CA ARG A 120 -15.84 -4.03 11.75
C ARG A 120 -15.62 -2.96 10.69
N THR A 121 -15.07 -1.82 11.09
CA THR A 121 -14.78 -0.69 10.19
C THR A 121 -13.77 -1.09 9.12
N ALA A 122 -12.73 -1.85 9.49
CA ALA A 122 -11.76 -2.39 8.53
C ALA A 122 -12.43 -3.34 7.53
N GLY A 123 -13.36 -4.18 7.97
CA GLY A 123 -14.16 -5.06 7.10
C GLY A 123 -15.05 -4.27 6.12
N GLU A 124 -15.66 -3.20 6.57
CA GLU A 124 -16.46 -2.31 5.72
C GLU A 124 -15.59 -1.63 4.64
N ILE A 125 -14.41 -1.16 5.01
CA ILE A 125 -13.44 -0.58 4.07
C ILE A 125 -12.97 -1.64 3.07
N ALA A 126 -12.64 -2.85 3.54
CA ALA A 126 -12.24 -3.96 2.68
C ALA A 126 -13.31 -4.29 1.63
N GLU A 127 -14.57 -4.34 2.02
CA GLU A 127 -15.68 -4.60 1.11
C GLU A 127 -15.89 -3.45 0.10
N GLN A 128 -15.72 -2.21 0.51
CA GLN A 128 -15.74 -1.07 -0.41
C GLN A 128 -14.63 -1.16 -1.46
N VAL A 129 -13.41 -1.51 -1.03
CA VAL A 129 -12.26 -1.70 -1.92
C VAL A 129 -12.54 -2.85 -2.90
N ARG A 130 -13.02 -4.00 -2.41
CA ARG A 130 -13.36 -5.16 -3.23
C ARG A 130 -14.35 -4.79 -4.34
N ARG A 131 -15.47 -4.19 -3.95
CA ARG A 131 -16.51 -3.75 -4.92
C ARG A 131 -16.02 -2.68 -5.88
N GLY A 132 -15.19 -1.76 -5.40
CA GLY A 132 -14.63 -0.71 -6.22
C GLY A 132 -13.72 -1.25 -7.31
N VAL A 133 -12.88 -2.24 -6.99
CA VAL A 133 -12.01 -2.92 -7.97
C VAL A 133 -12.83 -3.77 -8.94
N GLU A 134 -13.80 -4.53 -8.45
CA GLU A 134 -14.67 -5.36 -9.29
C GLU A 134 -15.44 -4.55 -10.36
N LYS A 135 -15.76 -3.29 -10.05
CA LYS A 135 -16.44 -2.37 -10.99
C LYS A 135 -15.52 -1.76 -12.03
N LEU A 136 -14.20 -1.85 -11.88
CA LEU A 136 -13.27 -1.31 -12.87
C LEU A 136 -13.44 -2.00 -14.21
N ARG A 137 -13.34 -1.22 -15.27
CA ARG A 137 -13.37 -1.70 -16.65
C ARG A 137 -12.07 -1.31 -17.32
N PHE A 138 -11.49 -2.26 -18.03
CA PHE A 138 -10.24 -2.09 -18.75
C PHE A 138 -10.49 -2.35 -20.24
N VAL A 139 -9.93 -1.48 -21.08
CA VAL A 139 -9.99 -1.60 -22.52
C VAL A 139 -8.57 -1.60 -23.06
N SER A 140 -8.25 -2.55 -23.93
CA SER A 140 -6.96 -2.60 -24.60
C SER A 140 -6.78 -1.39 -25.51
N SER A 141 -5.69 -0.65 -25.33
CA SER A 141 -5.34 0.49 -26.17
C SER A 141 -5.06 0.09 -27.63
N LYS A 142 -4.53 -1.11 -27.83
CA LYS A 142 -4.20 -1.65 -29.16
C LYS A 142 -5.41 -2.21 -29.91
N SER A 143 -6.16 -3.11 -29.27
CA SER A 143 -7.27 -3.81 -29.93
C SER A 143 -8.63 -3.16 -29.72
N LYS A 144 -8.74 -2.16 -28.84
CA LYS A 144 -10.02 -1.53 -28.43
C LYS A 144 -11.04 -2.51 -27.85
N LYS A 145 -10.62 -3.74 -27.54
CA LYS A 145 -11.46 -4.75 -26.90
C LYS A 145 -11.46 -4.60 -25.39
N THR A 146 -12.61 -4.90 -24.77
CA THR A 146 -12.73 -4.97 -23.33
C THR A 146 -11.93 -6.16 -22.79
N LEU A 147 -11.10 -5.91 -21.79
CA LEU A 147 -10.35 -6.94 -21.10
C LEU A 147 -11.23 -7.63 -20.04
N PRO A 148 -10.88 -8.84 -19.60
CA PRO A 148 -11.58 -9.50 -18.50
C PRO A 148 -11.60 -8.66 -17.24
N LYS A 149 -12.63 -8.84 -16.41
CA LYS A 149 -12.71 -8.24 -15.09
C LYS A 149 -11.57 -8.73 -14.23
N ILE A 150 -11.01 -7.81 -13.44
CA ILE A 150 -10.07 -8.13 -12.37
C ILE A 150 -10.84 -8.06 -11.05
N THR A 151 -10.68 -9.08 -10.23
CA THR A 151 -11.17 -9.12 -8.86
C THR A 151 -10.01 -9.24 -7.89
N ILE A 152 -10.27 -8.95 -6.64
CA ILE A 152 -9.31 -9.08 -5.56
C ILE A 152 -9.89 -9.94 -4.44
N SER A 153 -9.01 -10.65 -3.76
CA SER A 153 -9.30 -11.32 -2.49
C SER A 153 -8.63 -10.56 -1.36
N LEU A 154 -9.31 -10.47 -0.22
CA LEU A 154 -8.87 -9.68 0.93
C LEU A 154 -8.91 -10.52 2.21
N GLY A 155 -7.99 -10.21 3.13
CA GLY A 155 -7.97 -10.75 4.47
C GLY A 155 -7.83 -9.60 5.48
N VAL A 156 -8.74 -9.54 6.45
CA VAL A 156 -8.75 -8.49 7.47
C VAL A 156 -8.32 -9.05 8.81
N SER A 157 -7.44 -8.35 9.51
CA SER A 157 -6.98 -8.72 10.84
C SER A 157 -6.66 -7.49 11.69
N ILE A 158 -6.69 -7.67 13.01
CA ILE A 158 -6.35 -6.64 13.99
C ILE A 158 -5.06 -7.04 14.68
N TYR A 159 -4.16 -6.07 14.88
CA TYR A 159 -2.94 -6.24 15.65
C TYR A 159 -3.27 -6.62 17.11
N ASN A 160 -2.57 -7.63 17.58
CA ASN A 160 -2.64 -8.08 18.97
C ASN A 160 -1.32 -7.71 19.67
N THR A 161 -1.39 -7.03 20.80
CA THR A 161 -0.20 -6.60 21.57
C THR A 161 0.67 -7.75 22.07
N ALA A 162 0.13 -8.98 22.10
CA ALA A 162 0.89 -10.19 22.45
C ALA A 162 1.76 -10.75 21.31
N GLU A 163 1.61 -10.22 20.09
CA GLU A 163 2.40 -10.58 18.91
C GLU A 163 3.30 -9.42 18.48
N ASN A 164 4.38 -9.72 17.74
CA ASN A 164 5.11 -8.68 17.02
C ASN A 164 4.43 -8.40 15.67
N TRP A 165 4.79 -7.29 15.04
CA TRP A 165 4.15 -6.90 13.78
C TRP A 165 4.44 -7.88 12.61
N HIS A 166 5.55 -8.63 12.64
CA HIS A 166 5.82 -9.68 11.66
C HIS A 166 4.80 -10.83 11.77
N GLN A 167 4.50 -11.27 13.00
CA GLN A 167 3.47 -12.28 13.26
C GLN A 167 2.08 -11.80 12.85
N PHE A 168 1.78 -10.53 13.11
CA PHE A 168 0.55 -9.87 12.68
C PHE A 168 0.37 -9.90 11.16
N LEU A 169 1.40 -9.49 10.39
CA LEU A 169 1.34 -9.50 8.93
C LEU A 169 1.27 -10.93 8.36
N SER A 170 1.96 -11.87 8.97
CA SER A 170 1.87 -13.30 8.58
C SER A 170 0.46 -13.86 8.79
N ARG A 171 -0.19 -13.48 9.89
CA ARG A 171 -1.59 -13.85 10.16
C ARG A 171 -2.55 -13.22 9.16
N SER A 172 -2.32 -11.95 8.78
CA SER A 172 -3.10 -11.26 7.75
C SER A 172 -2.99 -11.96 6.39
N ALA A 173 -1.80 -12.37 6.00
CA ALA A 173 -1.57 -13.13 4.77
C ALA A 173 -2.27 -14.50 4.78
N ARG A 174 -2.32 -15.18 5.93
CA ARG A 174 -3.05 -16.45 6.07
C ARG A 174 -4.54 -16.29 5.91
N VAL A 175 -5.15 -15.26 6.50
CA VAL A 175 -6.57 -14.93 6.32
C VAL A 175 -6.89 -14.65 4.84
N LEU A 176 -6.00 -13.97 4.13
CA LEU A 176 -6.13 -13.76 2.69
C LEU A 176 -6.12 -15.08 1.91
N GLN A 177 -5.26 -16.04 2.27
CA GLN A 177 -5.24 -17.35 1.61
C GLN A 177 -6.55 -18.12 1.82
N GLU A 178 -7.16 -18.00 2.99
CA GLU A 178 -8.48 -18.59 3.25
C GLU A 178 -9.55 -17.99 2.32
N ALA A 179 -9.57 -16.68 2.08
CA ALA A 179 -10.47 -16.04 1.14
C ALA A 179 -10.29 -16.58 -0.30
N LYS A 180 -9.06 -16.82 -0.71
CA LYS A 180 -8.77 -17.45 -2.01
C LYS A 180 -9.28 -18.87 -2.11
N HIS A 181 -9.14 -19.66 -1.05
CA HIS A 181 -9.65 -21.03 -1.00
C HIS A 181 -11.19 -21.10 -0.98
N ARG A 182 -11.85 -20.10 -0.41
CA ARG A 182 -13.31 -20.01 -0.36
C ARG A 182 -13.98 -19.51 -1.64
N GLY A 183 -13.22 -19.28 -2.70
CA GLY A 183 -13.76 -18.94 -4.02
C GLY A 183 -13.33 -17.60 -4.61
N ARG A 184 -12.38 -16.91 -3.98
CA ARG A 184 -11.86 -15.61 -4.40
C ARG A 184 -12.92 -14.50 -4.40
N ASN A 185 -12.52 -13.28 -4.75
CA ASN A 185 -13.40 -12.10 -4.75
C ASN A 185 -14.16 -11.93 -3.42
N GLN A 186 -13.43 -12.11 -2.29
CA GLN A 186 -13.96 -12.07 -0.92
C GLN A 186 -13.03 -11.24 -0.04
#